data_454f6a7334566f2762789b56de687b2c
#
_entry.id   454f6a7334566f2762789b56de687b2c
#
_cell.length_a   1.000
_cell.length_b   1.000
_cell.length_c   1.000
_cell.angle_alpha   90.00
_cell.angle_beta   90.00
_cell.angle_gamma   90.00
#
_symmetry.space_group_name_H-M   'P 1'
#
loop_
_entity.id
_entity.type
_entity.pdbx_description
1 polymer ?
#
loop_
_entity_poly.entity_id
_entity_poly.type
_entity_poly.pdbx_seq_one_letter_code
_entity_poly.pdbx_strand_id
1 'polypeptide(L)'
;MNELYFNLQLFATETQTTGSSGLSAEMKTYYEKRLLDMAQPKLVHDQFADKYPIPKNGGKTIEFRKYSPLGKATTPITEGVTPDGNKLNVTAQTATIAQYGDWIQLSDVLELTAIDNNVVQATKLLGSQAGRTLDTVTREVLAGGTNVIYAPKTVSGTVTEVTTRTGLAADAKLTVDLIYRAARQLKAMNADKIGNEYVAIIHPDVAYDLMRCEEWIDAHKYATPDNIYEGEIGKIGGVRFVESTEAKIWNDATCPVKTAQSGDTPAPYLSVYGTLVMGAHAYGTTEVAGGGLQHIVKQLGYGDDPLNQRSSCGWKAIKVSERLVEEYMVRIESCSTFSASAAAN
;
A
#
# COMPACT_ATOMS: atom_id res chain seq x y z
N MET A 1 -5.68 -30.41 -53.10
CA MET A 1 -6.29 -30.69 -51.77
C MET A 1 -5.59 -29.80 -50.78
N ASN A 2 -6.28 -28.76 -50.33
CA ASN A 2 -5.73 -27.88 -49.28
C ASN A 2 -6.13 -28.49 -47.92
N GLU A 3 -5.16 -28.96 -47.18
CA GLU A 3 -5.38 -29.34 -45.78
C GLU A 3 -5.59 -28.13 -44.94
N LEU A 4 -6.79 -28.01 -44.37
CA LEU A 4 -7.13 -26.99 -43.36
C LEU A 4 -6.53 -27.45 -42.01
N TYR A 5 -5.39 -26.87 -41.65
CA TYR A 5 -4.85 -26.98 -40.30
C TYR A 5 -5.70 -26.17 -39.35
N PHE A 6 -6.60 -26.81 -38.63
CA PHE A 6 -7.25 -26.18 -37.46
C PHE A 6 -6.25 -26.09 -36.32
N ASN A 7 -5.81 -24.90 -35.99
CA ASN A 7 -4.99 -24.66 -34.84
C ASN A 7 -5.89 -24.60 -33.60
N LEU A 8 -6.04 -25.75 -32.93
CA LEU A 8 -6.85 -25.88 -31.68
C LEU A 8 -6.32 -25.13 -30.49
N GLN A 9 -5.15 -24.46 -30.60
CA GLN A 9 -4.55 -23.69 -29.50
C GLN A 9 -5.11 -22.26 -29.33
N LEU A 10 -5.97 -21.78 -30.24
CA LEU A 10 -6.54 -20.43 -30.20
C LEU A 10 -7.60 -20.22 -29.11
N PHE A 11 -8.01 -21.24 -28.37
CA PHE A 11 -9.01 -21.20 -27.31
C PHE A 11 -8.54 -21.70 -25.95
N ALA A 12 -7.23 -21.91 -25.79
CA ALA A 12 -6.66 -22.28 -24.50
C ALA A 12 -6.54 -21.04 -23.62
N THR A 13 -7.66 -20.60 -23.06
CA THR A 13 -7.62 -19.94 -21.76
C THR A 13 -6.93 -20.91 -20.80
N GLU A 14 -5.94 -20.45 -20.05
CA GLU A 14 -5.15 -21.27 -19.13
C GLU A 14 -6.05 -22.00 -18.13
N THR A 15 -6.47 -23.20 -18.51
CA THR A 15 -7.25 -24.09 -17.67
C THR A 15 -6.29 -25.04 -16.99
N GLN A 16 -6.15 -24.90 -15.67
CA GLN A 16 -5.40 -25.88 -14.87
C GLN A 16 -6.26 -27.13 -14.69
N THR A 17 -5.69 -28.30 -14.99
CA THR A 17 -6.44 -29.55 -15.17
C THR A 17 -6.18 -30.60 -14.09
N THR A 18 -7.19 -31.17 -13.53
CA THR A 18 -7.60 -32.40 -12.82
C THR A 18 -8.10 -32.29 -11.36
N GLY A 19 -9.27 -32.59 -11.00
CA GLY A 19 -10.24 -33.24 -10.29
C GLY A 19 -10.94 -32.96 -9.10
N SER A 20 -12.17 -32.85 -8.97
CA SER A 20 -13.28 -33.40 -8.20
C SER A 20 -14.34 -32.47 -7.59
N SER A 21 -15.32 -33.00 -7.33
CA SER A 21 -16.70 -33.11 -6.85
C SER A 21 -17.16 -32.02 -5.86
N GLY A 22 -18.30 -31.42 -6.19
CA GLY A 22 -19.39 -31.02 -5.29
C GLY A 22 -19.07 -30.26 -4.02
N LEU A 23 -18.71 -28.97 -4.12
CA LEU A 23 -18.72 -28.07 -2.97
C LEU A 23 -20.16 -27.69 -2.61
N SER A 24 -20.64 -28.10 -1.42
CA SER A 24 -21.91 -27.67 -0.88
C SER A 24 -21.89 -26.16 -0.54
N ALA A 25 -23.06 -25.57 -0.34
CA ALA A 25 -23.19 -24.16 0.08
C ALA A 25 -22.41 -23.85 1.39
N GLU A 26 -22.32 -24.84 2.28
CA GLU A 26 -21.57 -24.76 3.54
C GLU A 26 -20.07 -24.67 3.32
N MET A 27 -19.51 -25.42 2.36
CA MET A 27 -18.12 -25.32 1.98
C MET A 27 -17.78 -23.96 1.36
N LYS A 28 -18.68 -23.39 0.59
CA LYS A 28 -18.55 -22.02 0.04
C LYS A 28 -18.35 -20.99 1.15
N THR A 29 -19.15 -21.04 2.20
CA THR A 29 -19.03 -20.13 3.36
C THR A 29 -17.70 -20.30 4.09
N TYR A 30 -17.21 -21.54 4.23
CA TYR A 30 -15.92 -21.81 4.87
C TYR A 30 -14.75 -21.23 4.06
N TYR A 31 -14.73 -21.40 2.74
CA TYR A 31 -13.69 -20.86 1.87
C TYR A 31 -13.71 -19.32 1.84
N GLU A 32 -14.89 -18.72 1.81
CA GLU A 32 -15.04 -17.26 1.84
C GLU A 32 -14.45 -16.66 3.12
N LYS A 33 -14.75 -17.25 4.27
CA LYS A 33 -14.18 -16.86 5.56
C LYS A 33 -12.65 -17.04 5.58
N ARG A 34 -12.15 -18.14 5.06
CA ARG A 34 -10.71 -18.42 5.00
C ARG A 34 -9.95 -17.44 4.09
N LEU A 35 -10.52 -17.05 2.97
CA LEU A 35 -9.96 -16.02 2.10
C LEU A 35 -9.84 -14.68 2.82
N LEU A 36 -10.88 -14.25 3.52
CA LEU A 36 -10.88 -13.02 4.31
C LEU A 36 -9.84 -13.05 5.41
N ASP A 37 -9.74 -14.16 6.15
CA ASP A 37 -8.75 -14.33 7.21
C ASP A 37 -7.31 -14.23 6.69
N MET A 38 -7.05 -14.65 5.45
CA MET A 38 -5.73 -14.57 4.84
C MET A 38 -5.41 -13.20 4.23
N ALA A 39 -6.42 -12.48 3.77
CA ALA A 39 -6.25 -11.17 3.16
C ALA A 39 -6.03 -10.06 4.22
N GLN A 40 -6.78 -10.08 5.30
CA GLN A 40 -6.77 -9.03 6.33
C GLN A 40 -5.39 -8.71 6.92
N PRO A 41 -4.55 -9.70 7.31
CA PRO A 41 -3.23 -9.41 7.87
C PRO A 41 -2.25 -8.74 6.90
N LYS A 42 -2.55 -8.73 5.61
CA LYS A 42 -1.72 -8.11 4.56
C LYS A 42 -2.07 -6.65 4.29
N LEU A 43 -3.19 -6.14 4.81
CA LEU A 43 -3.67 -4.78 4.59
C LEU A 43 -3.06 -3.80 5.60
N VAL A 44 -1.81 -3.42 5.42
CA VAL A 44 -1.10 -2.48 6.32
C VAL A 44 -1.46 -1.03 6.00
N HIS A 45 -1.48 -0.67 4.72
CA HIS A 45 -1.72 0.71 4.29
C HIS A 45 -3.16 1.17 4.48
N ASP A 46 -4.11 0.26 4.70
CA ASP A 46 -5.51 0.59 4.97
C ASP A 46 -5.86 0.77 6.45
N GLN A 47 -4.97 0.35 7.36
CA GLN A 47 -5.27 0.33 8.79
C GLN A 47 -5.47 1.72 9.39
N PHE A 48 -4.85 2.74 8.79
CA PHE A 48 -4.83 4.11 9.29
C PHE A 48 -5.67 5.07 8.45
N ALA A 49 -6.44 4.55 7.50
CA ALA A 49 -7.31 5.31 6.63
C ALA A 49 -8.60 5.73 7.33
N ASP A 50 -9.09 6.91 7.02
CA ASP A 50 -10.47 7.28 7.30
C ASP A 50 -11.40 6.50 6.36
N LYS A 51 -12.42 5.85 6.91
CA LYS A 51 -13.36 5.04 6.14
C LYS A 51 -14.62 5.81 5.80
N TYR A 52 -14.89 5.97 4.50
CA TYR A 52 -16.07 6.66 3.98
C TYR A 52 -16.91 5.69 3.16
N PRO A 53 -17.98 5.12 3.75
CA PRO A 53 -18.83 4.18 3.02
C PRO A 53 -19.71 4.92 2.00
N ILE A 54 -19.75 4.41 0.77
CA ILE A 54 -20.74 4.85 -0.23
C ILE A 54 -21.98 3.97 -0.09
N PRO A 55 -23.20 4.56 0.07
CA PRO A 55 -24.42 3.80 0.12
C PRO A 55 -24.68 3.09 -1.22
N LYS A 56 -25.39 1.97 -1.17
CA LYS A 56 -25.83 1.26 -2.37
C LYS A 56 -26.62 2.22 -3.28
N ASN A 57 -26.29 2.24 -4.57
CA ASN A 57 -26.83 3.16 -5.59
C ASN A 57 -26.37 4.63 -5.45
N GLY A 58 -25.33 4.91 -4.66
CA GLY A 58 -24.78 6.27 -4.48
C GLY A 58 -23.85 6.79 -5.58
N GLY A 59 -23.78 6.09 -6.74
CA GLY A 59 -22.92 6.49 -7.85
C GLY A 59 -21.51 5.88 -7.78
N LYS A 60 -20.62 6.27 -8.73
CA LYS A 60 -19.25 5.79 -8.86
C LYS A 60 -18.20 6.75 -8.31
N THR A 61 -18.60 7.95 -7.93
CA THR A 61 -17.66 8.99 -7.47
C THR A 61 -18.07 9.47 -6.09
N ILE A 62 -17.05 9.69 -5.26
CA ILE A 62 -17.21 10.38 -3.98
C ILE A 62 -16.45 11.70 -4.06
N GLU A 63 -17.03 12.76 -3.52
CA GLU A 63 -16.43 14.07 -3.46
C GLU A 63 -16.10 14.40 -2.00
N PHE A 64 -14.83 14.65 -1.74
CA PHE A 64 -14.34 15.15 -0.45
C PHE A 64 -14.18 16.65 -0.54
N ARG A 65 -14.70 17.38 0.45
CA ARG A 65 -14.63 18.84 0.51
C ARG A 65 -13.75 19.28 1.66
N LYS A 66 -12.73 20.06 1.34
CA LYS A 66 -11.84 20.67 2.31
C LYS A 66 -12.12 22.18 2.37
N TYR A 67 -12.36 22.70 3.55
CA TYR A 67 -12.46 24.13 3.77
C TYR A 67 -11.08 24.68 4.12
N SER A 68 -10.69 25.77 3.44
CA SER A 68 -9.45 26.47 3.77
C SER A 68 -9.64 27.26 5.06
N PRO A 69 -8.64 27.24 5.97
CA PRO A 69 -8.70 28.06 7.19
C PRO A 69 -8.75 29.55 6.84
N LEU A 70 -9.52 30.29 7.60
CA LEU A 70 -9.56 31.74 7.48
C LEU A 70 -8.28 32.37 8.03
N GLY A 71 -7.89 33.51 7.45
CA GLY A 71 -6.80 34.33 7.97
C GLY A 71 -7.09 34.81 9.39
N LYS A 72 -6.03 35.06 10.15
CA LYS A 72 -6.18 35.62 11.50
C LYS A 72 -6.74 37.06 11.44
N ALA A 73 -7.83 37.32 12.17
CA ALA A 73 -8.41 38.68 12.28
C ALA A 73 -7.64 39.49 13.31
N THR A 74 -6.47 40.00 12.95
CA THR A 74 -5.57 40.74 13.85
C THR A 74 -5.80 42.23 13.84
N THR A 75 -6.64 42.74 12.93
CA THR A 75 -6.95 44.17 12.86
C THR A 75 -8.06 44.52 13.86
N PRO A 76 -7.85 45.46 14.80
CA PRO A 76 -8.90 45.91 15.70
C PRO A 76 -10.08 46.53 14.93
N ILE A 77 -11.28 46.24 15.37
CA ILE A 77 -12.51 46.74 14.76
C ILE A 77 -12.67 48.22 15.22
N THR A 78 -12.97 49.09 14.26
CA THR A 78 -13.29 50.50 14.54
C THR A 78 -14.72 50.58 15.06
N GLU A 79 -14.92 51.33 16.13
CA GLU A 79 -16.24 51.55 16.73
C GLU A 79 -17.22 52.14 15.71
N GLY A 80 -18.40 51.53 15.57
CA GLY A 80 -19.45 51.97 14.65
C GLY A 80 -19.25 51.59 13.17
N VAL A 81 -18.16 50.89 12.84
CA VAL A 81 -17.88 50.47 11.45
C VAL A 81 -17.92 48.92 11.38
N THR A 82 -18.81 48.38 10.56
CA THR A 82 -18.85 46.93 10.30
C THR A 82 -17.77 46.56 9.28
N PRO A 83 -16.79 45.72 9.63
CA PRO A 83 -15.79 45.24 8.65
C PRO A 83 -16.38 44.38 7.57
N ASP A 84 -15.71 44.29 6.44
CA ASP A 84 -16.06 43.37 5.37
C ASP A 84 -15.92 41.92 5.83
N GLY A 85 -16.90 41.10 5.43
CA GLY A 85 -16.92 39.67 5.78
C GLY A 85 -15.95 38.84 4.96
N ASN A 86 -15.38 37.81 5.54
CA ASN A 86 -14.58 36.79 4.81
C ASN A 86 -15.44 35.82 4.02
N LYS A 87 -14.92 35.33 2.90
CA LYS A 87 -15.56 34.28 2.09
C LYS A 87 -15.00 32.90 2.46
N LEU A 88 -15.88 31.89 2.47
CA LEU A 88 -15.45 30.52 2.61
C LEU A 88 -14.88 29.99 1.29
N ASN A 89 -13.67 29.47 1.33
CA ASN A 89 -13.06 28.77 0.20
C ASN A 89 -13.16 27.27 0.42
N VAL A 90 -13.74 26.57 -0.58
CA VAL A 90 -13.92 25.13 -0.57
C VAL A 90 -13.14 24.52 -1.72
N THR A 91 -12.30 23.55 -1.41
CA THR A 91 -11.63 22.72 -2.43
C THR A 91 -12.31 21.36 -2.45
N ALA A 92 -12.74 20.91 -3.61
CA ALA A 92 -13.35 19.61 -3.81
C ALA A 92 -12.30 18.66 -4.41
N GLN A 93 -12.22 17.45 -3.86
CA GLN A 93 -11.40 16.35 -4.38
C GLN A 93 -12.30 15.16 -4.67
N THR A 94 -12.27 14.68 -5.90
CA THR A 94 -13.14 13.59 -6.35
C THR A 94 -12.35 12.30 -6.50
N ALA A 95 -12.85 11.20 -5.94
CA ALA A 95 -12.32 9.87 -6.11
C ALA A 95 -13.33 8.98 -6.84
N THR A 96 -12.88 8.23 -7.83
CA THR A 96 -13.71 7.31 -8.61
C THR A 96 -13.40 5.88 -8.23
N ILE A 97 -14.42 5.13 -7.80
CA ILE A 97 -14.26 3.73 -7.40
C ILE A 97 -13.91 2.84 -8.58
N ALA A 98 -12.99 1.91 -8.35
CA ALA A 98 -12.61 0.87 -9.29
C ALA A 98 -12.89 -0.53 -8.72
N GLN A 99 -13.15 -1.47 -9.60
CA GLN A 99 -13.35 -2.87 -9.23
C GLN A 99 -12.07 -3.65 -9.57
N TYR A 100 -11.56 -4.38 -8.59
CA TYR A 100 -10.40 -5.26 -8.71
C TYR A 100 -10.84 -6.70 -8.50
N GLY A 101 -10.17 -7.64 -9.13
CA GLY A 101 -10.45 -9.05 -8.95
C GLY A 101 -9.60 -9.91 -9.86
N ASP A 102 -9.49 -11.17 -9.49
CA ASP A 102 -8.81 -12.20 -10.27
C ASP A 102 -9.44 -13.56 -10.01
N TRP A 103 -9.21 -14.54 -10.88
CA TRP A 103 -9.82 -15.84 -10.77
C TRP A 103 -8.94 -16.94 -11.37
N ILE A 104 -9.09 -18.14 -10.84
CA ILE A 104 -8.42 -19.35 -11.30
C ILE A 104 -9.49 -20.33 -11.76
N GLN A 105 -9.28 -20.92 -12.93
CA GLN A 105 -10.13 -21.98 -13.48
C GLN A 105 -9.45 -23.34 -13.31
N LEU A 106 -10.22 -24.31 -12.84
CA LEU A 106 -9.81 -25.68 -12.64
C LEU A 106 -10.71 -26.58 -13.48
N SER A 107 -10.19 -27.67 -14.05
CA SER A 107 -11.04 -28.63 -14.73
C SER A 107 -11.30 -29.87 -13.85
N ASP A 108 -12.35 -30.59 -14.21
CA ASP A 108 -12.81 -31.84 -13.59
C ASP A 108 -11.72 -32.92 -13.52
N VAL A 109 -10.99 -33.13 -14.64
CA VAL A 109 -9.92 -34.12 -14.69
C VAL A 109 -8.75 -33.78 -13.78
N LEU A 110 -8.40 -32.50 -13.50
CA LEU A 110 -7.42 -32.11 -12.48
C LEU A 110 -7.93 -32.38 -11.06
N GLU A 111 -9.14 -32.09 -10.75
CA GLU A 111 -9.74 -32.40 -9.48
C GLU A 111 -9.87 -33.94 -9.24
N LEU A 112 -9.85 -34.82 -10.21
CA LEU A 112 -9.90 -36.29 -10.05
C LEU A 112 -8.52 -36.98 -9.91
N THR A 113 -7.44 -36.39 -10.45
CA THR A 113 -6.13 -37.05 -10.46
C THR A 113 -5.06 -36.38 -9.62
N ALA A 114 -5.30 -35.15 -9.14
CA ALA A 114 -4.35 -34.46 -8.26
C ALA A 114 -4.33 -35.08 -6.86
N ILE A 115 -3.12 -35.21 -6.31
CA ILE A 115 -2.90 -35.70 -4.95
C ILE A 115 -3.31 -34.64 -3.93
N ASP A 116 -3.12 -33.34 -4.28
CA ASP A 116 -3.41 -32.21 -3.42
C ASP A 116 -4.78 -31.57 -3.74
N ASN A 117 -5.40 -30.99 -2.74
CA ASN A 117 -6.64 -30.22 -2.94
C ASN A 117 -6.34 -28.86 -3.57
N ASN A 118 -6.39 -28.81 -4.90
CA ASN A 118 -6.06 -27.62 -5.69
C ASN A 118 -6.99 -26.44 -5.42
N VAL A 119 -8.25 -26.66 -5.07
CA VAL A 119 -9.22 -25.60 -4.73
C VAL A 119 -8.80 -24.89 -3.45
N VAL A 120 -8.30 -25.63 -2.45
CA VAL A 120 -7.80 -25.03 -1.20
C VAL A 120 -6.52 -24.23 -1.45
N GLN A 121 -5.61 -24.75 -2.27
CA GLN A 121 -4.38 -24.03 -2.62
C GLN A 121 -4.68 -22.78 -3.43
N ALA A 122 -5.57 -22.86 -4.43
CA ALA A 122 -6.03 -21.70 -5.20
C ALA A 122 -6.66 -20.64 -4.30
N THR A 123 -7.49 -21.02 -3.33
CA THR A 123 -8.09 -20.09 -2.36
C THR A 123 -7.03 -19.39 -1.51
N LYS A 124 -6.00 -20.11 -1.06
CA LYS A 124 -4.87 -19.51 -0.32
C LYS A 124 -4.11 -18.49 -1.16
N LEU A 125 -3.77 -18.82 -2.39
CA LEU A 125 -3.05 -17.93 -3.30
C LEU A 125 -3.87 -16.70 -3.66
N LEU A 126 -5.15 -16.86 -3.97
CA LEU A 126 -6.08 -15.77 -4.24
C LEU A 126 -6.28 -14.87 -3.01
N GLY A 127 -6.30 -15.41 -1.79
CA GLY A 127 -6.36 -14.62 -0.57
C GLY A 127 -5.12 -13.75 -0.36
N SER A 128 -3.94 -14.32 -0.56
CA SER A 128 -2.69 -13.57 -0.51
C SER A 128 -2.62 -12.49 -1.59
N GLN A 129 -3.02 -12.82 -2.82
CA GLN A 129 -3.08 -11.88 -3.95
C GLN A 129 -4.06 -10.73 -3.67
N ALA A 130 -5.27 -11.03 -3.20
CA ALA A 130 -6.27 -10.02 -2.88
C ALA A 130 -5.75 -9.00 -1.86
N GLY A 131 -5.15 -9.48 -0.76
CA GLY A 131 -4.57 -8.61 0.25
C GLY A 131 -3.48 -7.72 -0.32
N ARG A 132 -2.52 -8.30 -1.04
CA ARG A 132 -1.42 -7.53 -1.65
C ARG A 132 -1.93 -6.53 -2.69
N THR A 133 -2.89 -6.91 -3.54
CA THR A 133 -3.44 -6.02 -4.57
C THR A 133 -4.13 -4.80 -3.94
N LEU A 134 -4.99 -5.02 -2.94
CA LEU A 134 -5.70 -3.93 -2.28
C LEU A 134 -4.74 -3.02 -1.49
N ASP A 135 -3.73 -3.58 -0.85
CA ASP A 135 -2.69 -2.83 -0.15
C ASP A 135 -1.85 -2.00 -1.13
N THR A 136 -1.44 -2.59 -2.26
CA THR A 136 -0.70 -1.91 -3.32
C THR A 136 -1.48 -0.73 -3.91
N VAL A 137 -2.78 -0.88 -4.18
CA VAL A 137 -3.62 0.21 -4.69
C VAL A 137 -3.60 1.41 -3.74
N THR A 138 -3.75 1.18 -2.44
CA THR A 138 -3.65 2.27 -1.44
C THR A 138 -2.23 2.82 -1.39
N ARG A 139 -1.21 1.98 -1.33
CA ARG A 139 0.19 2.37 -1.31
C ARG A 139 0.57 3.31 -2.45
N GLU A 140 0.17 3.00 -3.69
CA GLU A 140 0.48 3.84 -4.85
C GLU A 140 -0.12 5.25 -4.73
N VAL A 141 -1.34 5.35 -4.22
CA VAL A 141 -1.97 6.65 -3.95
C VAL A 141 -1.18 7.43 -2.89
N LEU A 142 -0.77 6.77 -1.80
CA LEU A 142 0.02 7.41 -0.74
C LEU A 142 1.42 7.79 -1.23
N ALA A 143 2.07 6.91 -1.98
CA ALA A 143 3.40 7.14 -2.54
C ALA A 143 3.43 8.24 -3.63
N GLY A 144 2.29 8.61 -4.20
CA GLY A 144 2.16 9.72 -5.16
C GLY A 144 2.19 11.12 -4.53
N GLY A 145 2.32 11.27 -3.20
CA GLY A 145 2.32 12.55 -2.50
C GLY A 145 3.49 13.46 -2.92
N THR A 146 3.31 14.77 -2.77
CA THR A 146 4.30 15.81 -3.13
C THR A 146 5.14 16.25 -1.93
N ASN A 147 4.69 15.97 -0.72
CA ASN A 147 5.38 16.33 0.51
C ASN A 147 6.50 15.31 0.81
N VAL A 148 7.71 15.58 0.32
CA VAL A 148 8.82 14.62 0.31
C VAL A 148 10.03 15.20 1.03
N ILE A 149 10.66 14.38 1.87
CA ILE A 149 11.97 14.61 2.47
C ILE A 149 12.93 13.57 1.87
N TYR A 150 14.05 14.04 1.33
CA TYR A 150 15.11 13.16 0.84
C TYR A 150 16.18 12.97 1.90
N ALA A 151 16.71 11.76 2.01
CA ALA A 151 17.84 11.49 2.90
C ALA A 151 19.09 12.22 2.37
N PRO A 152 19.85 12.89 3.24
CA PRO A 152 21.07 13.55 2.84
C PRO A 152 22.15 12.52 2.46
N LYS A 153 23.06 12.90 1.61
CA LYS A 153 24.25 12.11 1.22
C LYS A 153 25.53 12.72 1.75
N THR A 154 26.55 11.91 1.91
CA THR A 154 27.88 12.39 2.32
C THR A 154 28.79 12.53 1.09
N VAL A 155 29.25 13.74 0.82
CA VAL A 155 30.20 14.01 -0.26
C VAL A 155 31.53 14.49 0.36
N SER A 156 32.57 13.74 0.17
CA SER A 156 33.90 14.07 0.72
C SER A 156 33.89 14.37 2.24
N GLY A 157 33.12 13.59 2.99
CA GLY A 157 32.97 13.76 4.45
C GLY A 157 32.01 14.86 4.90
N THR A 158 31.41 15.59 3.96
CA THR A 158 30.41 16.62 4.27
C THR A 158 29.01 16.15 3.96
N VAL A 159 28.07 16.30 4.90
CA VAL A 159 26.66 16.01 4.71
C VAL A 159 26.05 17.05 3.78
N THR A 160 25.45 16.59 2.69
CA THR A 160 24.83 17.43 1.66
C THR A 160 23.37 17.09 1.53
N GLU A 161 22.48 18.08 1.62
CA GLU A 161 21.05 17.92 1.43
C GLU A 161 20.73 17.56 -0.03
N VAL A 162 19.76 16.69 -0.22
CA VAL A 162 19.29 16.21 -1.52
C VAL A 162 17.87 16.70 -1.75
N THR A 163 17.58 17.16 -2.95
CA THR A 163 16.27 17.71 -3.34
C THR A 163 15.52 16.87 -4.37
N THR A 164 16.15 15.84 -4.90
CA THR A 164 15.55 14.96 -5.94
C THR A 164 15.94 13.52 -5.68
N ARG A 165 15.07 12.59 -6.08
CA ARG A 165 15.34 11.15 -5.95
C ARG A 165 16.62 10.73 -6.68
N THR A 166 16.86 11.24 -7.87
CA THR A 166 18.08 10.97 -8.66
C THR A 166 19.36 11.44 -7.99
N GLY A 167 19.26 12.41 -7.07
CA GLY A 167 20.39 12.95 -6.32
C GLY A 167 20.81 12.13 -5.10
N LEU A 168 20.02 11.12 -4.71
CA LEU A 168 20.35 10.21 -3.62
C LEU A 168 21.62 9.41 -3.94
N ALA A 169 22.23 8.82 -2.93
CA ALA A 169 23.40 7.95 -3.07
C ALA A 169 23.26 6.75 -2.11
N ALA A 170 24.11 5.75 -2.25
CA ALA A 170 24.03 4.52 -1.46
C ALA A 170 24.19 4.75 0.07
N ASP A 171 24.81 5.84 0.46
CA ASP A 171 24.99 6.28 1.85
C ASP A 171 23.80 7.10 2.40
N ALA A 172 22.88 7.54 1.52
CA ALA A 172 21.71 8.31 1.91
C ALA A 172 20.64 7.42 2.60
N LYS A 173 20.95 6.99 3.82
CA LYS A 173 20.12 6.09 4.62
C LYS A 173 19.11 6.83 5.49
N LEU A 174 18.07 6.12 5.91
CA LEU A 174 17.14 6.63 6.90
C LEU A 174 17.83 6.77 8.26
N THR A 175 17.72 7.95 8.86
CA THR A 175 18.27 8.27 10.19
C THR A 175 17.18 8.74 11.14
N VAL A 176 17.46 8.72 12.43
CA VAL A 176 16.56 9.22 13.47
C VAL A 176 16.27 10.71 13.27
N ASP A 177 17.26 11.51 12.82
CA ASP A 177 17.06 12.95 12.52
C ASP A 177 15.98 13.16 11.44
N LEU A 178 15.96 12.34 10.38
CA LEU A 178 14.92 12.44 9.35
C LEU A 178 13.52 12.16 9.89
N ILE A 179 13.40 11.23 10.85
CA ILE A 179 12.13 10.95 11.52
C ILE A 179 11.71 12.17 12.36
N TYR A 180 12.63 12.80 13.10
CA TYR A 180 12.35 14.03 13.84
C TYR A 180 11.97 15.19 12.91
N ARG A 181 12.63 15.33 11.76
CA ARG A 181 12.26 16.31 10.73
C ARG A 181 10.85 16.09 10.20
N ALA A 182 10.46 14.86 9.90
CA ALA A 182 9.11 14.52 9.46
C ALA A 182 8.08 14.80 10.57
N ALA A 183 8.33 14.33 11.78
CA ALA A 183 7.44 14.60 12.92
C ALA A 183 7.31 16.11 13.22
N ARG A 184 8.41 16.88 13.13
CA ARG A 184 8.37 18.34 13.27
C ARG A 184 7.52 18.98 12.18
N GLN A 185 7.63 18.50 10.92
CA GLN A 185 6.84 19.04 9.81
C GLN A 185 5.34 18.81 10.02
N LEU A 186 4.94 17.58 10.40
CA LEU A 186 3.55 17.28 10.74
C LEU A 186 3.03 18.17 11.88
N LYS A 187 3.81 18.36 12.94
CA LYS A 187 3.44 19.26 14.03
C LYS A 187 3.32 20.73 13.57
N ALA A 188 4.20 21.18 12.68
CA ALA A 188 4.16 22.54 12.14
C ALA A 188 2.92 22.79 11.26
N MET A 189 2.40 21.71 10.61
CA MET A 189 1.16 21.75 9.83
C MET A 189 -0.09 21.48 10.68
N ASN A 190 0.05 21.37 12.01
CA ASN A 190 -1.02 21.04 12.95
C ASN A 190 -1.75 19.73 12.60
N ALA A 191 -1.01 18.72 12.12
CA ALA A 191 -1.55 17.40 11.90
C ALA A 191 -1.87 16.72 13.23
N ASP A 192 -3.08 16.20 13.36
CA ASP A 192 -3.47 15.41 14.52
C ASP A 192 -2.78 14.05 14.51
N LYS A 193 -2.57 13.49 15.70
CA LYS A 193 -1.98 12.18 15.87
C LYS A 193 -3.02 11.08 15.71
N ILE A 194 -2.60 9.91 15.26
CA ILE A 194 -3.42 8.70 15.24
C ILE A 194 -3.31 8.04 16.63
N GLY A 195 -4.30 8.30 17.49
CA GLY A 195 -4.19 7.98 18.92
C GLY A 195 -3.22 8.90 19.63
N ASN A 196 -2.12 8.38 20.14
CA ASN A 196 -1.11 9.18 20.86
C ASN A 196 0.13 9.53 20.01
N GLU A 197 0.26 8.97 18.80
CA GLU A 197 1.49 9.00 18.01
C GLU A 197 1.19 9.20 16.51
N TYR A 198 2.18 9.68 15.76
CA TYR A 198 2.17 9.56 14.31
C TYR A 198 2.52 8.12 13.92
N VAL A 199 2.14 7.70 12.72
CA VAL A 199 2.43 6.36 12.24
C VAL A 199 3.39 6.44 11.07
N ALA A 200 4.44 5.61 11.09
CA ALA A 200 5.35 5.44 9.97
C ALA A 200 5.25 4.02 9.42
N ILE A 201 4.99 3.89 8.11
CA ILE A 201 5.06 2.61 7.40
C ILE A 201 6.44 2.52 6.76
N ILE A 202 7.19 1.47 7.09
CA ILE A 202 8.58 1.30 6.73
C ILE A 202 8.83 -0.10 6.13
N HIS A 203 9.78 -0.19 5.17
CA HIS A 203 10.25 -1.48 4.67
C HIS A 203 11.25 -2.12 5.65
N PRO A 204 11.28 -3.45 5.81
CA PRO A 204 12.23 -4.14 6.70
C PRO A 204 13.70 -3.81 6.43
N ASP A 205 14.10 -3.60 5.17
CA ASP A 205 15.49 -3.23 4.80
C ASP A 205 15.90 -1.87 5.39
N VAL A 206 14.98 -0.91 5.37
CA VAL A 206 15.21 0.42 5.93
C VAL A 206 15.10 0.40 7.45
N ALA A 207 14.20 -0.43 7.99
CA ALA A 207 14.08 -0.67 9.42
C ALA A 207 15.38 -1.24 10.01
N TYR A 208 16.01 -2.17 9.30
CA TYR A 208 17.32 -2.72 9.67
C TYR A 208 18.39 -1.62 9.81
N ASP A 209 18.47 -0.71 8.83
CA ASP A 209 19.42 0.41 8.88
C ASP A 209 19.11 1.37 10.03
N LEU A 210 17.82 1.70 10.25
CA LEU A 210 17.37 2.58 11.33
C LEU A 210 17.71 2.00 12.71
N MET A 211 17.45 0.72 12.93
CA MET A 211 17.76 0.06 14.23
C MET A 211 19.24 -0.01 14.54
N ARG A 212 20.11 0.15 13.56
CA ARG A 212 21.58 0.18 13.73
C ARG A 212 22.16 1.57 13.95
N CYS A 213 21.34 2.62 13.84
CA CYS A 213 21.80 3.97 14.19
C CYS A 213 22.12 4.07 15.68
N GLU A 214 23.25 4.72 16.01
CA GLU A 214 23.66 4.90 17.41
C GLU A 214 22.59 5.60 18.24
N GLU A 215 21.98 6.64 17.69
CA GLU A 215 20.88 7.38 18.32
C GLU A 215 19.67 6.50 18.67
N TRP A 216 19.35 5.54 17.80
CA TRP A 216 18.30 4.56 18.05
C TRP A 216 18.65 3.62 19.20
N ILE A 217 19.86 3.08 19.17
CA ILE A 217 20.39 2.17 20.21
C ILE A 217 20.39 2.88 21.56
N ASP A 218 20.84 4.14 21.62
CA ASP A 218 20.92 4.90 22.85
C ASP A 218 19.53 5.23 23.39
N ALA A 219 18.57 5.59 22.54
CA ALA A 219 17.20 5.84 22.95
C ALA A 219 16.54 4.60 23.56
N HIS A 220 16.84 3.40 23.04
CA HIS A 220 16.27 2.15 23.52
C HIS A 220 16.98 1.53 24.73
N LYS A 221 18.22 1.93 25.04
CA LYS A 221 18.90 1.51 26.28
C LYS A 221 18.15 1.88 27.56
N TYR A 222 17.34 2.96 27.50
CA TYR A 222 16.55 3.45 28.61
C TYR A 222 15.07 3.00 28.54
N ALA A 223 14.67 2.30 27.48
CA ALA A 223 13.33 1.74 27.34
C ALA A 223 13.21 0.40 28.08
N THR A 224 11.98 0.02 28.39
CA THR A 224 11.70 -1.25 29.10
C THR A 224 12.19 -2.44 28.27
N PRO A 225 12.83 -3.46 28.90
CA PRO A 225 13.43 -4.60 28.19
C PRO A 225 12.48 -5.45 27.34
N ASP A 226 11.18 -5.39 27.60
CA ASP A 226 10.16 -6.21 26.95
C ASP A 226 10.05 -5.97 25.44
N ASN A 227 10.29 -4.73 24.97
CA ASN A 227 10.20 -4.39 23.54
C ASN A 227 11.30 -5.05 22.68
N ILE A 228 12.40 -5.47 23.28
CA ILE A 228 13.54 -6.06 22.53
C ILE A 228 13.24 -7.51 22.11
N TYR A 229 12.39 -8.21 22.85
CA TYR A 229 12.10 -9.63 22.62
C TYR A 229 10.92 -9.89 21.68
N GLU A 230 10.02 -8.93 21.48
CA GLU A 230 8.81 -9.10 20.66
C GLU A 230 8.98 -8.70 19.18
N GLY A 231 10.15 -8.20 18.77
CA GLY A 231 10.41 -7.81 17.38
C GLY A 231 9.65 -6.56 16.91
N GLU A 232 9.04 -5.80 17.83
CA GLU A 232 8.54 -4.48 17.52
C GLU A 232 9.70 -3.52 17.28
N ILE A 233 9.65 -2.77 16.17
CA ILE A 233 10.64 -1.72 15.90
C ILE A 233 10.60 -0.65 17.02
N GLY A 234 9.46 -0.50 17.70
CA GLY A 234 9.26 0.46 18.76
C GLY A 234 8.80 1.83 18.25
N LYS A 235 9.05 2.87 19.05
CA LYS A 235 8.67 4.24 18.76
C LYS A 235 9.77 5.22 19.09
N ILE A 236 9.93 6.25 18.28
CA ILE A 236 10.88 7.33 18.51
C ILE A 236 10.29 8.67 18.06
N GLY A 237 10.55 9.75 18.80
CA GLY A 237 10.10 11.10 18.43
C GLY A 237 8.57 11.30 18.40
N GLY A 238 7.79 10.37 18.95
CA GLY A 238 6.33 10.36 18.87
C GLY A 238 5.82 9.77 17.56
N VAL A 239 6.63 8.99 16.88
CA VAL A 239 6.31 8.20 15.68
C VAL A 239 6.39 6.72 16.03
N ARG A 240 5.34 5.97 15.73
CA ARG A 240 5.27 4.52 15.84
C ARG A 240 5.52 3.89 14.48
N PHE A 241 6.34 2.84 14.44
CA PHE A 241 6.71 2.17 13.21
C PHE A 241 5.87 0.91 12.99
N VAL A 242 5.46 0.72 11.73
CA VAL A 242 4.79 -0.48 11.25
C VAL A 242 5.55 -0.99 10.04
N GLU A 243 6.03 -2.22 10.11
CA GLU A 243 6.74 -2.86 9.01
C GLU A 243 5.79 -3.41 7.95
N SER A 244 6.15 -3.20 6.71
CA SER A 244 5.49 -3.82 5.57
C SER A 244 6.51 -4.17 4.49
N THR A 245 6.50 -5.41 4.05
CA THR A 245 7.28 -5.86 2.88
C THR A 245 6.75 -5.27 1.57
N GLU A 246 5.51 -4.77 1.59
CA GLU A 246 4.87 -4.09 0.46
C GLU A 246 5.05 -2.57 0.53
N ALA A 247 5.89 -2.03 1.43
CA ALA A 247 6.24 -0.60 1.43
C ALA A 247 6.96 -0.25 0.12
N LYS A 248 6.68 0.95 -0.42
CA LYS A 248 7.09 1.34 -1.79
C LYS A 248 8.59 1.32 -1.99
N ILE A 249 9.01 0.64 -3.05
CA ILE A 249 10.37 0.62 -3.56
C ILE A 249 10.35 1.09 -5.02
N TRP A 250 11.18 2.07 -5.35
CA TRP A 250 11.43 2.50 -6.73
C TRP A 250 12.77 1.94 -7.20
N ASN A 251 12.82 1.47 -8.44
CA ASN A 251 14.05 1.06 -9.13
C ASN A 251 13.85 1.34 -10.63
N ASP A 252 13.88 2.60 -11.00
CA ASP A 252 13.64 3.08 -12.35
C ASP A 252 14.55 4.27 -12.68
N ALA A 253 14.36 4.89 -13.85
CA ALA A 253 15.15 6.04 -14.32
C ALA A 253 15.08 7.28 -13.40
N THR A 254 14.18 7.32 -12.44
CA THR A 254 14.08 8.40 -11.43
C THR A 254 14.99 8.16 -10.22
N CYS A 255 15.59 6.96 -10.13
CA CYS A 255 16.49 6.57 -9.04
C CYS A 255 17.96 6.86 -9.38
N PRO A 256 18.85 6.94 -8.38
CA PRO A 256 20.27 7.15 -8.61
C PRO A 256 20.89 5.99 -9.38
N VAL A 257 21.84 6.32 -10.27
CA VAL A 257 22.58 5.31 -11.04
C VAL A 257 23.54 4.57 -10.12
N LYS A 258 23.50 3.25 -10.16
CA LYS A 258 24.48 2.40 -9.46
C LYS A 258 25.85 2.60 -10.07
N THR A 259 26.88 2.76 -9.24
CA THR A 259 28.28 2.77 -9.74
C THR A 259 28.56 1.38 -10.31
N ALA A 260 28.77 1.31 -11.64
CA ALA A 260 28.94 0.05 -12.35
C ALA A 260 30.14 -0.73 -11.81
N GLN A 261 29.90 -1.93 -11.27
CA GLN A 261 30.92 -2.96 -11.14
C GLN A 261 30.93 -3.79 -12.41
N SER A 262 32.12 -4.11 -12.87
CA SER A 262 32.36 -4.90 -14.10
C SER A 262 31.64 -6.24 -14.00
N GLY A 263 30.58 -6.43 -14.84
CA GLY A 263 29.78 -7.67 -14.90
C GLY A 263 28.29 -7.51 -14.61
N ASP A 264 27.80 -6.34 -14.22
CA ASP A 264 26.37 -6.09 -13.96
C ASP A 264 25.58 -5.99 -15.26
N THR A 265 24.72 -6.96 -15.53
CA THR A 265 23.59 -6.89 -16.47
C THR A 265 22.31 -6.49 -15.74
N PRO A 266 21.36 -5.85 -16.35
CA PRO A 266 21.03 -4.44 -16.28
C PRO A 266 19.89 -4.11 -15.31
N ALA A 267 20.19 -3.64 -14.15
CA ALA A 267 19.38 -2.62 -13.50
C ALA A 267 20.36 -1.58 -12.98
N PRO A 268 20.63 -0.52 -13.75
CA PRO A 268 21.69 0.44 -13.45
C PRO A 268 21.36 1.33 -12.25
N TYR A 269 20.23 1.10 -11.59
CA TYR A 269 19.71 1.99 -10.56
C TYR A 269 19.82 1.39 -9.16
N LEU A 270 20.03 2.24 -8.17
CA LEU A 270 19.89 1.91 -6.76
C LEU A 270 18.41 1.99 -6.39
N SER A 271 17.91 1.00 -5.69
CA SER A 271 16.55 1.02 -5.19
C SER A 271 16.39 2.08 -4.10
N VAL A 272 15.35 2.90 -4.24
CA VAL A 272 14.96 3.94 -3.29
C VAL A 272 13.71 3.49 -2.57
N TYR A 273 13.72 3.59 -1.26
CA TYR A 273 12.64 3.18 -0.38
C TYR A 273 11.83 4.40 0.06
N GLY A 274 10.51 4.26 0.08
CA GLY A 274 9.59 5.27 0.58
C GLY A 274 9.07 4.91 1.97
N THR A 275 9.51 5.64 2.98
CA THR A 275 8.92 5.59 4.32
C THR A 275 7.82 6.63 4.41
N LEU A 276 6.59 6.20 4.70
CA LEU A 276 5.42 7.07 4.82
C LEU A 276 5.18 7.40 6.29
N VAL A 277 5.29 8.67 6.66
CA VAL A 277 4.98 9.16 8.02
C VAL A 277 3.69 9.97 7.94
N MET A 278 2.67 9.60 8.72
CA MET A 278 1.34 10.17 8.60
C MET A 278 0.68 10.49 9.94
N GLY A 279 -0.14 11.52 9.92
CA GLY A 279 -1.08 11.88 10.98
C GLY A 279 -2.50 11.40 10.68
N ALA A 280 -3.43 11.72 11.57
CA ALA A 280 -4.85 11.46 11.35
C ALA A 280 -5.37 12.28 10.16
N HIS A 281 -6.41 11.76 9.49
CA HIS A 281 -7.07 12.40 8.35
C HIS A 281 -6.17 12.69 7.13
N ALA A 282 -5.01 12.04 7.04
CA ALA A 282 -4.12 12.19 5.91
C ALA A 282 -4.72 11.64 4.61
N TYR A 283 -5.41 10.52 4.68
CA TYR A 283 -6.04 9.85 3.54
C TYR A 283 -7.32 9.11 3.95
N GLY A 284 -8.18 8.90 2.97
CA GLY A 284 -9.41 8.14 3.12
C GLY A 284 -9.48 6.96 2.18
N THR A 285 -10.12 5.90 2.62
CA THR A 285 -10.49 4.76 1.78
C THR A 285 -12.01 4.64 1.74
N THR A 286 -12.52 4.26 0.59
CA THR A 286 -13.96 4.17 0.37
C THR A 286 -14.35 2.73 0.12
N GLU A 287 -15.36 2.28 0.87
CA GLU A 287 -15.99 0.99 0.68
C GLU A 287 -17.42 1.21 0.18
N VAL A 288 -17.80 0.52 -0.88
CA VAL A 288 -19.21 0.54 -1.36
C VAL A 288 -19.99 -0.50 -0.57
N ALA A 289 -21.17 -0.13 -0.08
CA ALA A 289 -22.03 -1.07 0.63
C ALA A 289 -22.37 -2.29 -0.25
N GLY A 290 -21.89 -3.46 0.15
CA GLY A 290 -21.97 -4.72 -0.61
C GLY A 290 -20.86 -4.91 -1.66
N GLY A 291 -19.87 -4.01 -1.74
CA GLY A 291 -18.71 -4.09 -2.65
C GLY A 291 -17.39 -4.46 -1.97
N GLY A 292 -17.40 -4.88 -0.72
CA GLY A 292 -16.21 -5.36 -0.02
C GLY A 292 -15.60 -6.60 -0.68
N LEU A 293 -14.50 -7.10 -0.11
CA LEU A 293 -13.84 -8.30 -0.61
C LEU A 293 -14.80 -9.50 -0.60
N GLN A 294 -15.07 -10.05 -1.78
CA GLN A 294 -15.95 -11.20 -1.99
C GLN A 294 -15.17 -12.35 -2.60
N HIS A 295 -15.31 -13.53 -2.02
CA HIS A 295 -14.85 -14.78 -2.61
C HIS A 295 -15.98 -15.42 -3.41
N ILE A 296 -15.70 -15.85 -4.63
CA ILE A 296 -16.67 -16.42 -5.56
C ILE A 296 -16.17 -17.78 -5.98
N VAL A 297 -16.90 -18.82 -5.60
CA VAL A 297 -16.66 -20.21 -6.08
C VAL A 297 -17.79 -20.61 -6.99
N LYS A 298 -17.46 -21.06 -8.17
CA LYS A 298 -18.38 -21.65 -9.13
C LYS A 298 -18.04 -23.11 -9.29
N GLN A 299 -18.99 -23.96 -8.99
CA GLN A 299 -18.87 -25.43 -9.15
C GLN A 299 -18.92 -25.83 -10.62
N LEU A 300 -18.59 -27.08 -10.89
CA LEU A 300 -18.73 -27.71 -12.21
C LEU A 300 -20.13 -27.49 -12.79
N GLY A 301 -20.19 -27.17 -14.08
CA GLY A 301 -21.47 -26.93 -14.78
C GLY A 301 -22.10 -25.55 -14.56
N TYR A 302 -21.40 -24.61 -13.97
CA TYR A 302 -21.91 -23.25 -13.79
C TYR A 302 -21.61 -22.36 -15.01
N GLY A 303 -22.65 -21.82 -15.65
CA GLY A 303 -22.56 -20.96 -16.83
C GLY A 303 -22.54 -21.76 -18.14
N ASP A 304 -21.80 -21.30 -19.14
CA ASP A 304 -21.69 -21.93 -20.48
C ASP A 304 -20.74 -23.13 -20.48
N ASP A 305 -20.99 -24.11 -19.62
CA ASP A 305 -20.22 -25.35 -19.53
C ASP A 305 -21.14 -26.58 -19.61
N PRO A 306 -21.59 -26.95 -20.81
CA PRO A 306 -22.59 -28.02 -21.01
C PRO A 306 -22.06 -29.42 -20.66
N LEU A 307 -20.75 -29.60 -20.54
CA LEU A 307 -20.14 -30.88 -20.17
C LEU A 307 -19.67 -30.94 -18.71
N ASN A 308 -19.92 -29.92 -17.92
CA ASN A 308 -19.48 -29.82 -16.50
C ASN A 308 -17.98 -30.06 -16.30
N GLN A 309 -17.14 -29.50 -17.17
CA GLN A 309 -15.70 -29.72 -17.15
C GLN A 309 -14.89 -28.63 -16.41
N ARG A 310 -15.53 -27.56 -15.94
CA ARG A 310 -14.83 -26.40 -15.39
C ARG A 310 -15.43 -25.98 -14.06
N SER A 311 -14.57 -25.83 -13.06
CA SER A 311 -14.85 -25.10 -11.84
C SER A 311 -13.97 -23.85 -11.76
N SER A 312 -14.39 -22.84 -11.04
CA SER A 312 -13.58 -21.64 -10.86
C SER A 312 -13.70 -21.07 -9.47
N CYS A 313 -12.61 -20.57 -8.94
CA CYS A 313 -12.58 -19.76 -7.74
C CYS A 313 -11.93 -18.40 -8.05
N GLY A 314 -12.45 -17.35 -7.48
CA GLY A 314 -11.96 -16.00 -7.70
C GLY A 314 -12.37 -15.07 -6.57
N TRP A 315 -11.81 -13.88 -6.62
CA TRP A 315 -12.17 -12.81 -5.71
C TRP A 315 -12.48 -11.52 -6.48
N LYS A 316 -13.27 -10.68 -5.89
CA LYS A 316 -13.48 -9.30 -6.36
C LYS A 316 -13.67 -8.37 -5.18
N ALA A 317 -13.23 -7.12 -5.35
CA ALA A 317 -13.46 -6.05 -4.40
C ALA A 317 -13.63 -4.73 -5.14
N ILE A 318 -14.41 -3.82 -4.57
CA ILE A 318 -14.56 -2.45 -5.06
C ILE A 318 -13.87 -1.55 -4.05
N LYS A 319 -12.91 -0.74 -4.52
CA LYS A 319 -12.12 0.11 -3.66
C LYS A 319 -11.67 1.37 -4.38
N VAL A 320 -11.52 2.43 -3.62
CA VAL A 320 -10.72 3.61 -3.96
C VAL A 320 -10.09 4.18 -2.69
N SER A 321 -8.88 4.65 -2.82
CA SER A 321 -8.18 5.40 -1.78
C SER A 321 -7.80 6.77 -2.34
N GLU A 322 -7.81 7.80 -1.50
CA GLU A 322 -7.46 9.16 -1.91
C GLU A 322 -6.78 9.90 -0.76
N ARG A 323 -5.79 10.73 -1.09
CA ARG A 323 -5.16 11.62 -0.11
C ARG A 323 -6.11 12.79 0.19
N LEU A 324 -6.50 12.97 1.45
CA LEU A 324 -7.42 14.03 1.86
C LEU A 324 -6.69 15.34 2.17
N VAL A 325 -5.60 15.23 2.91
CA VAL A 325 -4.78 16.37 3.31
C VAL A 325 -3.32 16.05 3.06
N GLU A 326 -2.75 16.63 2.01
CA GLU A 326 -1.37 16.38 1.57
C GLU A 326 -0.34 16.73 2.68
N GLU A 327 -0.62 17.78 3.44
CA GLU A 327 0.26 18.30 4.49
C GLU A 327 0.35 17.37 5.72
N TYR A 328 -0.62 16.44 5.88
CA TYR A 328 -0.68 15.52 7.02
C TYR A 328 0.06 14.20 6.76
N MET A 329 0.71 14.11 5.63
CA MET A 329 1.57 12.98 5.28
C MET A 329 2.91 13.47 4.75
N VAL A 330 3.99 12.85 5.22
CA VAL A 330 5.36 13.10 4.77
C VAL A 330 5.94 11.79 4.25
N ARG A 331 6.46 11.82 3.02
CA ARG A 331 7.21 10.70 2.46
C ARG A 331 8.70 10.96 2.62
N ILE A 332 9.42 10.06 3.27
CA ILE A 332 10.87 10.09 3.33
C ILE A 332 11.40 9.13 2.30
N GLU A 333 12.23 9.60 1.38
CA GLU A 333 12.92 8.78 0.39
C GLU A 333 14.38 8.59 0.79
N SER A 334 14.77 7.33 0.94
CA SER A 334 16.12 6.95 1.35
C SER A 334 16.59 5.70 0.60
N CYS A 335 17.91 5.52 0.53
CA CYS A 335 18.51 4.25 0.18
C CYS A 335 18.64 3.36 1.43
N SER A 336 18.98 2.09 1.22
CA SER A 336 19.28 1.12 2.26
C SER A 336 20.60 0.42 1.96
N THR A 337 21.16 -0.27 2.92
CA THR A 337 22.29 -1.19 2.72
C THR A 337 22.00 -2.23 1.62
N PHE A 338 20.72 -2.54 1.40
CA PHE A 338 20.26 -3.54 0.42
C PHE A 338 19.83 -2.93 -0.93
N SER A 339 19.92 -1.61 -1.12
CA SER A 339 19.48 -0.90 -2.34
C SER A 339 20.08 -1.42 -3.65
N ALA A 340 21.25 -2.03 -3.60
CA ALA A 340 21.93 -2.57 -4.78
C ALA A 340 21.30 -3.88 -5.32
N SER A 341 20.55 -4.61 -4.49
CA SER A 341 19.98 -5.92 -4.81
C SER A 341 18.44 -5.98 -4.78
N ALA A 342 17.80 -4.97 -4.21
CA ALA A 342 16.33 -4.93 -4.11
C ALA A 342 15.69 -4.62 -5.47
N ALA A 343 14.56 -5.25 -5.75
CA ALA A 343 13.71 -4.97 -6.91
C ALA A 343 12.60 -3.96 -6.55
N ALA A 344 12.09 -3.25 -7.56
CA ALA A 344 10.87 -2.45 -7.41
C ALA A 344 9.66 -3.33 -7.11
N ASN A 345 8.69 -2.78 -6.41
CA ASN A 345 7.45 -3.47 -6.07
C ASN A 345 6.19 -2.66 -6.45
#